data_3a73df0690de53301a121ca770c23d15
#
_entry.id   3a73df0690de53301a121ca770c23d15
#
_cell.length_a   1.000
_cell.length_b   1.000
_cell.length_c   1.000
_cell.angle_alpha   90.00
_cell.angle_beta   90.00
_cell.angle_gamma   90.00
#
_symmetry.space_group_name_H-M   'P 1'
#
loop_
_entity.id
_entity.type
_entity.pdbx_description
1 polymer ?
#
loop_
_entity_poly.entity_id
_entity_poly.type
_entity_poly.pdbx_seq_one_letter_code
_entity_poly.pdbx_strand_id
1 'polypeptide(L)'
;MPKPVLLPSSSRFGEPVGELRPVGASLSSTLPEGKLSPNDDHNPADYEGTFYAQIGGRETFAKLANNFYESVAKDLEFRAMYPEQDLRPAAMRLQLFLEQYWGGPKTYSERRGHPRLRMRHHPYVINSHNRDVWLKHMRVAVDSLELAPMLETTLWDYFDRAAHSLINASDTPPSV
;
A
#
# COMPACT_ATOMS: atom_id res chain seq x y z
N MET A 1 4.69 -31.24 -6.41
CA MET A 1 3.80 -30.28 -7.07
C MET A 1 3.66 -29.07 -6.14
N PRO A 2 4.07 -27.88 -6.55
CA PRO A 2 3.84 -26.69 -5.73
C PRO A 2 2.34 -26.43 -5.63
N LYS A 3 1.83 -26.20 -4.41
CA LYS A 3 0.44 -25.81 -4.20
C LYS A 3 0.21 -24.46 -4.88
N PRO A 4 -0.95 -24.24 -5.52
CA PRO A 4 -1.26 -22.94 -6.11
C PRO A 4 -1.27 -21.86 -5.03
N VAL A 5 -0.62 -20.74 -5.33
CA VAL A 5 -0.68 -19.53 -4.51
C VAL A 5 -2.13 -19.06 -4.49
N LEU A 6 -2.77 -19.09 -3.33
CA LEU A 6 -4.07 -18.49 -3.14
C LEU A 6 -3.91 -16.97 -3.21
N LEU A 7 -4.20 -16.43 -4.39
CA LEU A 7 -4.34 -14.97 -4.53
C LEU A 7 -5.54 -14.55 -3.67
N PRO A 8 -5.40 -13.49 -2.88
CA PRO A 8 -6.53 -12.98 -2.14
C PRO A 8 -7.64 -12.59 -3.11
N SER A 9 -8.82 -13.16 -2.89
CA SER A 9 -10.00 -12.96 -3.71
C SER A 9 -10.30 -11.47 -3.89
N SER A 10 -10.61 -11.09 -5.12
CA SER A 10 -10.98 -9.76 -5.59
C SER A 10 -12.17 -9.11 -4.84
N SER A 11 -12.90 -9.89 -4.06
CA SER A 11 -14.13 -9.46 -3.37
C SER A 11 -13.94 -8.55 -2.16
N ARG A 12 -12.69 -8.28 -1.74
CA ARG A 12 -12.43 -7.38 -0.59
C ARG A 12 -12.46 -5.88 -0.95
N PHE A 13 -12.57 -5.53 -2.22
CA PHE A 13 -12.66 -4.14 -2.67
C PHE A 13 -14.08 -3.63 -2.86
N GLY A 14 -15.10 -4.48 -2.70
CA GLY A 14 -16.47 -4.22 -3.14
C GLY A 14 -17.55 -4.38 -2.07
N GLU A 15 -17.36 -3.95 -0.81
CA GLU A 15 -18.51 -3.88 0.09
C GLU A 15 -19.19 -2.51 0.02
N PRO A 16 -20.56 -2.48 0.03
CA PRO A 16 -21.31 -1.25 -0.17
C PRO A 16 -21.16 -0.27 0.99
N VAL A 17 -21.17 0.99 0.62
CA VAL A 17 -21.00 2.15 1.48
C VAL A 17 -22.11 2.22 2.51
N GLY A 18 -21.81 1.94 3.77
CA GLY A 18 -22.63 2.33 4.91
C GLY A 18 -22.41 3.82 5.23
N GLU A 19 -23.51 4.51 5.27
CA GLU A 19 -23.83 5.82 5.79
C GLU A 19 -22.69 6.80 6.17
N LEU A 20 -22.60 7.87 5.39
CA LEU A 20 -21.70 8.99 5.55
C LEU A 20 -22.08 9.81 6.80
N ARG A 21 -21.24 9.79 7.82
CA ARG A 21 -21.20 10.89 8.81
C ARG A 21 -19.97 11.75 8.50
N PRO A 22 -20.13 13.08 8.38
CA PRO A 22 -19.01 13.98 8.24
C PRO A 22 -18.33 14.10 9.61
N VAL A 23 -17.20 13.45 9.75
CA VAL A 23 -16.31 13.74 10.87
C VAL A 23 -15.19 14.59 10.30
N GLY A 24 -15.23 15.86 10.63
CA GLY A 24 -14.07 16.73 10.53
C GLY A 24 -12.96 16.15 11.41
N ALA A 25 -12.20 15.26 10.87
CA ALA A 25 -11.04 14.72 11.52
C ALA A 25 -9.83 15.48 11.01
N SER A 26 -9.40 16.41 11.83
CA SER A 26 -7.99 16.79 11.87
C SER A 26 -7.17 15.52 11.84
N LEU A 27 -6.50 15.26 10.71
CA LEU A 27 -5.57 14.16 10.56
C LEU A 27 -4.29 14.49 11.31
N SER A 28 -4.41 14.69 12.62
CA SER A 28 -3.27 14.51 13.51
C SER A 28 -3.00 13.02 13.58
N SER A 29 -2.24 12.53 12.60
CA SER A 29 -1.76 11.14 12.58
C SER A 29 -0.56 11.03 13.51
N THR A 30 -0.74 11.26 14.77
CA THR A 30 0.14 10.72 15.77
C THR A 30 -0.14 9.23 15.81
N LEU A 31 0.59 8.46 15.01
CA LEU A 31 0.85 7.09 15.40
C LEU A 31 1.46 7.20 16.79
N PRO A 32 0.96 6.48 17.80
CA PRO A 32 1.78 6.32 18.99
C PRO A 32 3.14 5.83 18.49
N GLU A 33 4.20 6.52 18.90
CA GLU A 33 5.57 6.08 18.71
C GLU A 33 5.80 4.80 19.55
N GLY A 34 5.03 3.78 19.24
CA GLY A 34 5.37 2.42 19.56
C GLY A 34 6.54 2.11 18.65
N LYS A 35 7.76 2.19 19.16
CA LYS A 35 8.92 1.55 18.56
C LYS A 35 8.42 0.24 17.98
N LEU A 36 8.58 0.02 16.65
CA LEU A 36 8.59 -1.32 16.13
C LEU A 36 9.62 -2.05 16.99
N SER A 37 9.15 -2.85 17.91
CA SER A 37 10.03 -3.73 18.63
C SER A 37 10.66 -4.64 17.57
N PRO A 38 11.98 -4.78 17.52
CA PRO A 38 12.62 -5.78 16.66
C PRO A 38 12.11 -7.20 16.94
N ASN A 39 11.38 -7.37 18.01
CA ASN A 39 10.76 -8.58 18.53
C ASN A 39 9.23 -8.57 18.39
N ASP A 40 8.67 -8.13 17.28
CA ASP A 40 7.39 -8.70 16.88
C ASP A 40 7.69 -10.15 16.48
N ASP A 41 7.57 -11.06 17.43
CA ASP A 41 7.84 -12.51 17.32
C ASP A 41 6.85 -13.19 16.36
N HIS A 42 6.90 -12.76 15.09
CA HIS A 42 6.23 -13.47 14.01
C HIS A 42 7.17 -14.57 13.54
N ASN A 43 6.88 -15.79 13.98
CA ASN A 43 7.59 -16.96 13.49
C ASN A 43 7.40 -17.07 11.97
N PRO A 44 8.45 -17.03 11.15
CA PRO A 44 8.33 -17.18 9.68
C PRO A 44 7.56 -18.43 9.26
N ALA A 45 7.58 -19.49 10.06
CA ALA A 45 6.84 -20.74 9.80
C ALA A 45 5.31 -20.53 9.78
N ASP A 46 4.78 -19.51 10.48
CA ASP A 46 3.33 -19.23 10.53
C ASP A 46 2.80 -18.72 9.18
N TYR A 47 3.67 -18.28 8.29
CA TYR A 47 3.34 -17.70 6.99
C TYR A 47 3.76 -18.59 5.81
N GLU A 48 4.21 -19.81 6.08
CA GLU A 48 4.63 -20.75 5.04
C GLU A 48 3.51 -20.98 4.02
N GLY A 49 3.86 -20.94 2.73
CA GLY A 49 2.91 -21.09 1.62
C GLY A 49 2.15 -19.81 1.23
N THR A 50 2.31 -18.71 1.96
CA THR A 50 1.76 -17.40 1.55
C THR A 50 2.65 -16.70 0.52
N PHE A 51 2.07 -15.77 -0.25
CA PHE A 51 2.87 -14.91 -1.13
C PHE A 51 3.85 -14.06 -0.34
N TYR A 52 3.46 -13.60 0.85
CA TYR A 52 4.33 -12.88 1.77
C TYR A 52 5.65 -13.64 2.03
N ALA A 53 5.56 -14.92 2.37
CA ALA A 53 6.76 -15.73 2.61
C ALA A 53 7.55 -15.98 1.32
N GLN A 54 6.86 -16.25 0.21
CA GLN A 54 7.52 -16.55 -1.09
C GLN A 54 8.32 -15.38 -1.64
N ILE A 55 7.88 -14.13 -1.42
CA ILE A 55 8.56 -12.94 -1.90
C ILE A 55 9.75 -12.52 -1.02
N GLY A 56 9.90 -13.10 0.17
CA GLY A 56 10.96 -12.76 1.13
C GLY A 56 10.47 -11.98 2.37
N GLY A 57 9.18 -11.97 2.61
CA GLY A 57 8.58 -11.48 3.86
C GLY A 57 8.77 -9.98 4.13
N ARG A 58 8.91 -9.65 5.39
CA ARG A 58 9.03 -8.27 5.89
C ARG A 58 10.15 -7.47 5.23
N GLU A 59 11.30 -8.07 5.05
CA GLU A 59 12.47 -7.39 4.48
C GLU A 59 12.20 -6.89 3.07
N THR A 60 11.57 -7.70 2.24
CA THR A 60 11.21 -7.34 0.87
C THR A 60 10.16 -6.22 0.84
N PHE A 61 9.12 -6.30 1.68
CA PHE A 61 8.11 -5.24 1.73
C PHE A 61 8.63 -3.94 2.34
N ALA A 62 9.58 -4.02 3.28
CA ALA A 62 10.28 -2.84 3.80
C ALA A 62 11.12 -2.17 2.70
N LYS A 63 11.90 -2.94 1.94
CA LYS A 63 12.68 -2.44 0.81
C LYS A 63 11.78 -1.80 -0.24
N LEU A 64 10.68 -2.46 -0.62
CA LEU A 64 9.71 -1.93 -1.56
C LEU A 64 9.15 -0.56 -1.11
N ALA A 65 8.64 -0.48 0.10
CA ALA A 65 8.03 0.74 0.62
C ALA A 65 9.04 1.88 0.73
N ASN A 66 10.25 1.61 1.21
CA ASN A 66 11.30 2.61 1.32
C ASN A 66 11.72 3.13 -0.06
N ASN A 67 11.98 2.26 -1.03
CA ASN A 67 12.39 2.65 -2.38
C ASN A 67 11.29 3.43 -3.11
N PHE A 68 10.01 3.06 -2.90
CA PHE A 68 8.88 3.82 -3.42
C PHE A 68 8.89 5.25 -2.88
N TYR A 69 8.96 5.44 -1.58
CA TYR A 69 8.93 6.78 -0.98
C TYR A 69 10.21 7.57 -1.19
N GLU A 70 11.35 6.94 -1.36
CA GLU A 70 12.58 7.60 -1.83
C GLU A 70 12.44 8.15 -3.25
N SER A 71 11.77 7.41 -4.14
CA SER A 71 11.46 7.87 -5.48
C SER A 71 10.47 9.04 -5.47
N VAL A 72 9.40 8.94 -4.68
CA VAL A 72 8.42 10.02 -4.49
C VAL A 72 9.08 11.28 -3.92
N ALA A 73 9.98 11.16 -2.97
CA ALA A 73 10.66 12.30 -2.36
C ALA A 73 11.49 13.15 -3.35
N LYS A 74 11.91 12.56 -4.46
CA LYS A 74 12.68 13.23 -5.53
C LYS A 74 11.78 13.92 -6.55
N ASP A 75 10.50 13.60 -6.61
CA ASP A 75 9.50 14.19 -7.48
C ASP A 75 8.72 15.26 -6.70
N LEU A 76 9.16 16.51 -6.80
CA LEU A 76 8.63 17.60 -5.98
C LEU A 76 7.15 17.86 -6.23
N GLU A 77 6.67 17.69 -7.46
CA GLU A 77 5.26 17.87 -7.80
C GLU A 77 4.39 16.79 -7.17
N PHE A 78 4.75 15.54 -7.37
CA PHE A 78 3.99 14.43 -6.80
C PHE A 78 4.14 14.35 -5.27
N ARG A 79 5.32 14.69 -4.76
CA ARG A 79 5.60 14.79 -3.32
C ARG A 79 4.65 15.76 -2.60
N ALA A 80 4.24 16.83 -3.26
CA ALA A 80 3.33 17.83 -2.70
C ALA A 80 1.92 17.29 -2.41
N MET A 81 1.54 16.16 -2.98
CA MET A 81 0.28 15.48 -2.66
C MET A 81 0.26 14.82 -1.27
N TYR A 82 1.43 14.61 -0.69
CA TYR A 82 1.56 14.01 0.64
C TYR A 82 1.69 15.12 1.69
N PRO A 83 0.77 15.16 2.68
CA PRO A 83 0.76 16.24 3.67
C PRO A 83 1.90 16.13 4.70
N GLU A 84 2.43 14.93 4.91
CA GLU A 84 3.49 14.71 5.88
C GLU A 84 4.84 15.24 5.37
N GLN A 85 5.58 15.95 6.22
CA GLN A 85 6.96 16.35 5.91
C GLN A 85 7.91 15.16 5.92
N ASP A 86 7.71 14.24 6.85
CA ASP A 86 8.45 12.98 6.95
C ASP A 86 7.65 11.85 6.32
N LEU A 87 8.19 11.22 5.28
CA LEU A 87 7.54 10.11 4.58
C LEU A 87 7.77 8.73 5.23
N ARG A 88 8.61 8.64 6.25
CA ARG A 88 8.88 7.36 6.94
C ARG A 88 7.60 6.73 7.53
N PRO A 89 6.70 7.49 8.19
CA PRO A 89 5.43 6.92 8.65
C PRO A 89 4.55 6.42 7.52
N ALA A 90 4.57 7.08 6.35
CA ALA A 90 3.84 6.64 5.17
C ALA A 90 4.42 5.34 4.60
N ALA A 91 5.75 5.23 4.52
CA ALA A 91 6.43 4.00 4.12
C ALA A 91 6.09 2.83 5.04
N MET A 92 6.09 3.06 6.35
CA MET A 92 5.69 2.06 7.32
C MET A 92 4.24 1.59 7.14
N ARG A 93 3.31 2.52 6.89
CA ARG A 93 1.90 2.18 6.65
C ARG A 93 1.73 1.32 5.41
N LEU A 94 2.43 1.67 4.33
CA LEU A 94 2.41 0.89 3.09
C LEU A 94 2.98 -0.51 3.31
N GLN A 95 4.13 -0.61 3.96
CA GLN A 95 4.77 -1.88 4.29
C GLN A 95 3.81 -2.80 5.06
N LEU A 96 3.32 -2.35 6.21
CA LEU A 96 2.44 -3.16 7.07
C LEU A 96 1.14 -3.56 6.36
N PHE A 97 0.59 -2.67 5.53
CA PHE A 97 -0.59 -2.99 4.72
C PHE A 97 -0.30 -4.10 3.71
N LEU A 98 0.81 -4.02 2.99
CA LEU A 98 1.20 -5.03 2.01
C LEU A 98 1.56 -6.36 2.66
N GLU A 99 2.27 -6.35 3.78
CA GLU A 99 2.54 -7.56 4.56
C GLU A 99 1.24 -8.30 4.87
N GLN A 100 0.26 -7.60 5.44
CA GLN A 100 -1.04 -8.20 5.78
C GLN A 100 -1.82 -8.65 4.55
N TYR A 101 -1.85 -7.83 3.49
CA TYR A 101 -2.59 -8.14 2.27
C TYR A 101 -2.10 -9.45 1.63
N TRP A 102 -0.82 -9.69 1.64
CA TRP A 102 -0.17 -10.85 1.03
C TRP A 102 -0.04 -12.06 1.96
N GLY A 103 -0.73 -12.04 3.09
CA GLY A 103 -0.85 -13.18 4.00
C GLY A 103 0.19 -13.23 5.11
N GLY A 104 0.87 -12.12 5.35
CA GLY A 104 1.76 -11.92 6.50
C GLY A 104 1.05 -11.43 7.76
N PRO A 105 1.78 -10.79 8.69
CA PRO A 105 1.27 -10.31 9.97
C PRO A 105 0.10 -9.32 9.82
N LYS A 106 -0.87 -9.40 10.74
CA LYS A 106 -2.04 -8.50 10.76
C LYS A 106 -1.79 -7.18 11.49
N THR A 107 -0.54 -6.81 11.68
CA THR A 107 -0.10 -5.62 12.41
C THR A 107 -0.75 -4.33 11.90
N TYR A 108 -1.00 -4.23 10.59
CA TYR A 108 -1.73 -3.06 10.05
C TYR A 108 -3.12 -2.92 10.68
N SER A 109 -3.92 -3.99 10.67
CA SER A 109 -5.30 -3.96 11.20
C SER A 109 -5.33 -3.83 12.72
N GLU A 110 -4.38 -4.38 13.42
CA GLU A 110 -4.24 -4.25 14.88
C GLU A 110 -4.00 -2.79 15.28
N ARG A 111 -3.17 -2.06 14.52
CA ARG A 111 -2.84 -0.66 14.82
C ARG A 111 -3.83 0.35 14.24
N ARG A 112 -4.44 0.08 13.09
CA ARG A 112 -5.23 1.04 12.31
C ARG A 112 -6.64 0.60 11.98
N GLY A 113 -7.04 -0.59 12.35
CA GLY A 113 -8.30 -1.20 11.97
C GLY A 113 -8.33 -1.61 10.48
N HIS A 114 -9.53 -1.83 9.96
CA HIS A 114 -9.72 -2.26 8.57
C HIS A 114 -9.06 -1.28 7.58
N PRO A 115 -8.39 -1.77 6.51
CA PRO A 115 -7.67 -0.92 5.54
C PRO A 115 -8.53 0.17 4.90
N ARG A 116 -9.76 -0.14 4.44
CA ARG A 116 -10.73 0.81 3.83
C ARG A 116 -10.04 1.76 2.84
N LEU A 117 -9.29 1.24 1.89
CA LEU A 117 -8.39 2.02 1.03
C LEU A 117 -9.09 3.19 0.33
N ARG A 118 -10.24 2.97 -0.29
CA ARG A 118 -11.01 4.02 -0.98
C ARG A 118 -11.37 5.17 -0.03
N MET A 119 -11.85 4.85 1.17
CA MET A 119 -12.21 5.86 2.16
C MET A 119 -11.00 6.66 2.62
N ARG A 120 -9.86 6.00 2.82
CA ARG A 120 -8.61 6.67 3.24
C ARG A 120 -8.00 7.53 2.14
N HIS A 121 -8.28 7.24 0.87
CA HIS A 121 -7.80 8.03 -0.27
C HIS A 121 -8.82 9.08 -0.74
N HIS A 122 -10.04 9.07 -0.22
CA HIS A 122 -11.08 10.03 -0.59
C HIS A 122 -10.68 11.52 -0.47
N PRO A 123 -9.88 11.93 0.55
CA PRO A 123 -9.45 13.32 0.67
C PRO A 123 -8.45 13.79 -0.39
N TYR A 124 -7.87 12.86 -1.16
CA TYR A 124 -6.84 13.15 -2.17
C TYR A 124 -7.46 13.09 -3.56
N VAL A 125 -7.08 14.03 -4.42
CA VAL A 125 -7.50 14.02 -5.82
C VAL A 125 -6.66 13.00 -6.59
N ILE A 126 -7.28 11.89 -6.98
CA ILE A 126 -6.62 10.83 -7.75
C ILE A 126 -7.31 10.74 -9.10
N ASN A 127 -6.71 11.38 -10.10
CA ASN A 127 -7.08 11.29 -11.51
C ASN A 127 -6.14 10.32 -12.25
N SER A 128 -6.32 10.16 -13.56
CA SER A 128 -5.47 9.25 -14.35
C SER A 128 -4.01 9.67 -14.35
N HIS A 129 -3.72 10.97 -14.38
CA HIS A 129 -2.35 11.47 -14.32
C HIS A 129 -1.66 11.08 -13.00
N ASN A 130 -2.30 11.35 -11.87
CA ASN A 130 -1.74 11.04 -10.55
C ASN A 130 -1.56 9.52 -10.35
N ARG A 131 -2.48 8.71 -10.88
CA ARG A 131 -2.31 7.26 -10.93
C ARG A 131 -1.07 6.86 -11.72
N ASP A 132 -0.86 7.41 -12.90
CA ASP A 132 0.26 7.05 -13.77
C ASP A 132 1.61 7.44 -13.13
N VAL A 133 1.67 8.60 -12.48
CA VAL A 133 2.85 9.03 -11.72
C VAL A 133 3.11 8.07 -10.55
N TRP A 134 2.07 7.68 -9.81
CA TRP A 134 2.19 6.70 -8.73
C TRP A 134 2.73 5.36 -9.24
N LEU A 135 2.19 4.85 -10.34
CA LEU A 135 2.65 3.59 -10.96
C LEU A 135 4.10 3.68 -11.44
N LYS A 136 4.52 4.83 -11.97
CA LYS A 136 5.93 5.06 -12.34
C LYS A 136 6.87 4.91 -11.14
N HIS A 137 6.55 5.53 -10.01
CA HIS A 137 7.34 5.39 -8.78
C HIS A 137 7.30 3.96 -8.23
N MET A 138 6.14 3.33 -8.28
CA MET A 138 6.00 1.93 -7.83
C MET A 138 6.77 0.97 -8.73
N ARG A 139 6.85 1.24 -10.06
CA ARG A 139 7.65 0.43 -10.98
C ARG A 139 9.13 0.45 -10.59
N VAL A 140 9.68 1.62 -10.31
CA VAL A 140 11.05 1.77 -9.83
C VAL A 140 11.30 0.95 -8.55
N ALA A 141 10.36 0.97 -7.63
CA ALA A 141 10.47 0.22 -6.39
C ALA A 141 10.42 -1.31 -6.62
N VAL A 142 9.51 -1.78 -7.46
CA VAL A 142 9.38 -3.21 -7.78
C VAL A 142 10.61 -3.72 -8.52
N ASP A 143 11.13 -2.97 -9.50
CA ASP A 143 12.33 -3.34 -10.25
C ASP A 143 13.55 -3.51 -9.34
N SER A 144 13.65 -2.69 -8.31
CA SER A 144 14.75 -2.75 -7.35
C SER A 144 14.76 -4.01 -6.48
N LEU A 145 13.66 -4.76 -6.46
CA LEU A 145 13.58 -6.02 -5.69
C LEU A 145 14.22 -7.20 -6.39
N GLU A 146 14.43 -7.11 -7.72
CA GLU A 146 15.03 -8.17 -8.53
C GLU A 146 14.34 -9.53 -8.35
N LEU A 147 13.01 -9.53 -8.35
CA LEU A 147 12.20 -10.71 -8.10
C LEU A 147 12.25 -11.70 -9.25
N ALA A 148 11.96 -12.96 -8.95
CA ALA A 148 11.67 -13.95 -9.99
C ALA A 148 10.45 -13.49 -10.83
N PRO A 149 10.44 -13.70 -12.17
CA PRO A 149 9.43 -13.12 -13.07
C PRO A 149 7.98 -13.37 -12.67
N MET A 150 7.67 -14.54 -12.15
CA MET A 150 6.30 -14.87 -11.72
C MET A 150 5.86 -14.06 -10.48
N LEU A 151 6.76 -13.88 -9.51
CA LEU A 151 6.48 -13.08 -8.31
C LEU A 151 6.35 -11.61 -8.67
N GLU A 152 7.22 -11.12 -9.54
CA GLU A 152 7.17 -9.74 -10.03
C GLU A 152 5.84 -9.46 -10.76
N THR A 153 5.45 -10.30 -11.71
CA THR A 153 4.20 -10.16 -12.44
C THR A 153 3.00 -10.15 -11.50
N THR A 154 2.96 -11.08 -10.54
CA THR A 154 1.87 -11.17 -9.56
C THR A 154 1.76 -9.89 -8.72
N LEU A 155 2.90 -9.38 -8.26
CA LEU A 155 2.96 -8.16 -7.45
C LEU A 155 2.56 -6.93 -8.27
N TRP A 156 3.07 -6.82 -9.51
CA TRP A 156 2.77 -5.70 -10.40
C TRP A 156 1.31 -5.65 -10.81
N ASP A 157 0.71 -6.77 -11.20
CA ASP A 157 -0.72 -6.85 -11.54
C ASP A 157 -1.63 -6.39 -10.40
N TYR A 158 -1.22 -6.64 -9.16
CA TYR A 158 -1.91 -6.12 -8.00
C TYR A 158 -1.84 -4.60 -7.94
N PHE A 159 -0.63 -4.01 -8.06
CA PHE A 159 -0.46 -2.57 -7.98
C PHE A 159 -1.18 -1.83 -9.09
N ASP A 160 -1.12 -2.34 -10.31
CA ASP A 160 -1.82 -1.76 -11.44
C ASP A 160 -3.35 -1.72 -11.19
N ARG A 161 -3.94 -2.84 -10.81
CA ARG A 161 -5.38 -2.91 -10.50
C ARG A 161 -5.76 -2.05 -9.30
N ALA A 162 -4.96 -2.05 -8.25
CA ALA A 162 -5.22 -1.24 -7.06
C ALA A 162 -5.20 0.25 -7.40
N ALA A 163 -4.19 0.72 -8.13
CA ALA A 163 -4.07 2.11 -8.55
C ALA A 163 -5.27 2.56 -9.40
N HIS A 164 -5.69 1.74 -10.36
CA HIS A 164 -6.89 2.02 -11.17
C HIS A 164 -8.16 2.09 -10.31
N SER A 165 -8.30 1.23 -9.32
CA SER A 165 -9.47 1.18 -8.44
C SER A 165 -9.61 2.39 -7.51
N LEU A 166 -8.53 3.14 -7.30
CA LEU A 166 -8.50 4.30 -6.40
C LEU A 166 -8.76 5.63 -7.11
N ILE A 167 -8.89 5.66 -8.44
CA ILE A 167 -9.27 6.87 -9.18
C ILE A 167 -10.61 7.39 -8.64
N ASN A 168 -10.64 8.64 -8.26
CA ASN A 168 -11.80 9.31 -7.67
C ASN A 168 -12.10 10.69 -8.27
N ALA A 169 -11.34 11.11 -9.29
CA ALA A 169 -11.51 12.38 -9.99
C ALA A 169 -11.36 12.19 -11.50
N SER A 170 -12.04 13.04 -12.28
CA SER A 170 -11.89 13.10 -13.74
C SER A 170 -10.67 13.94 -14.14
N ASP A 171 -10.12 13.64 -15.32
CA ASP A 171 -9.01 14.43 -15.90
C ASP A 171 -9.48 15.76 -16.50
N THR A 172 -10.80 15.95 -16.65
CA THR A 172 -11.36 17.17 -17.22
C THR A 172 -11.44 18.26 -16.14
N PRO A 173 -10.86 19.45 -16.36
CA PRO A 173 -11.08 20.57 -15.46
C PRO A 173 -12.58 20.88 -15.39
N PRO A 174 -13.13 21.34 -14.25
CA PRO A 174 -14.51 21.74 -14.16
C PRO A 174 -14.77 22.81 -15.22
N SER A 175 -15.80 22.60 -16.05
CA SER A 175 -16.24 23.62 -17.03
C SER A 175 -16.62 24.87 -16.26
N VAL A 176 -15.97 25.99 -16.57
CA VAL A 176 -16.24 27.33 -16.04
C VAL A 176 -17.53 27.86 -16.64
#